data_fa9706db12d0da479a3c942b566c60a4
#
_entry.id   fa9706db12d0da479a3c942b566c60a4
#
_cell.length_a   1.000
_cell.length_b   1.000
_cell.length_c   1.000
_cell.angle_alpha   90.00
_cell.angle_beta   90.00
_cell.angle_gamma   90.00
#
_symmetry.space_group_name_H-M   'P 1'
#
loop_
_entity.id
_entity.type
_entity.pdbx_description
1 polymer ?
#
loop_
_entity_poly.entity_id
_entity_poly.type
_entity_poly.pdbx_seq_one_letter_code
_entity_poly.pdbx_strand_id
1 'polypeptide(L)'
;IAAIVQGLESLGVSVHQKDDSITINPVPRLKSAKILTFNDHRIAMTFSMATFALKGEVRCAENRVLKIENPECVEKTFPYFFEEFSRLCSEAVPVITVDGPTASGKGTIANLVGKNLGFNVLDSGVFYRSLALITRRENIDLADHLAIASRAKTLSLRTKGSRFFLGPDDVTMAIRDEKIGLVASQIAKYEDVRKGLIMAQRDFARLPGLVADGRDMG
;
A
#
# COMPACT_ATOMS: atom_id res chain seq x y z
N ILE A 1 13.46 30.89 -9.96
CA ILE A 1 13.56 30.17 -11.24
C ILE A 1 14.62 29.08 -11.14
N ALA A 2 15.88 29.39 -10.74
CA ALA A 2 16.98 28.42 -10.69
C ALA A 2 16.65 27.12 -9.91
N ALA A 3 15.99 27.22 -8.76
CA ALA A 3 15.56 26.04 -7.97
C ALA A 3 14.56 25.14 -8.73
N ILE A 4 13.68 25.73 -9.55
CA ILE A 4 12.72 24.97 -10.37
C ILE A 4 13.47 24.24 -11.49
N VAL A 5 14.40 24.95 -12.17
CA VAL A 5 15.22 24.34 -13.24
C VAL A 5 15.99 23.15 -12.68
N GLN A 6 16.70 23.35 -11.58
CA GLN A 6 17.50 22.28 -10.96
C GLN A 6 16.63 21.07 -10.51
N GLY A 7 15.46 21.33 -9.94
CA GLY A 7 14.54 20.26 -9.55
C GLY A 7 14.04 19.45 -10.75
N LEU A 8 13.69 20.12 -11.86
CA LEU A 8 13.27 19.47 -13.10
C LEU A 8 14.40 18.65 -13.72
N GLU A 9 15.61 19.21 -13.79
CA GLU A 9 16.79 18.51 -14.30
C GLU A 9 17.13 17.27 -13.46
N SER A 10 17.00 17.36 -12.15
CA SER A 10 17.17 16.23 -11.24
C SER A 10 16.20 15.08 -11.56
N LEU A 11 14.98 15.41 -11.98
CA LEU A 11 13.98 14.43 -12.43
C LEU A 11 14.23 13.92 -13.86
N GLY A 12 15.28 14.40 -14.51
CA GLY A 12 15.67 14.00 -15.86
C GLY A 12 14.95 14.77 -16.98
N VAL A 13 14.29 15.87 -16.62
CA VAL A 13 13.62 16.75 -17.59
C VAL A 13 14.65 17.72 -18.20
N SER A 14 14.64 17.88 -19.52
CA SER A 14 15.47 18.86 -20.20
C SER A 14 14.84 20.25 -20.13
N VAL A 15 15.56 21.22 -19.56
CA VAL A 15 15.10 22.58 -19.36
C VAL A 15 16.07 23.57 -19.99
N HIS A 16 15.56 24.53 -20.72
CA HIS A 16 16.34 25.66 -21.25
C HIS A 16 15.86 26.96 -20.61
N GLN A 17 16.72 27.57 -19.81
CA GLN A 17 16.45 28.83 -19.15
C GLN A 17 16.95 30.00 -20.02
N LYS A 18 16.12 31.05 -20.17
CA LYS A 18 16.46 32.38 -20.66
C LYS A 18 16.23 33.41 -19.58
N ASP A 19 16.52 34.66 -19.84
CA ASP A 19 16.42 35.74 -18.83
C ASP A 19 15.00 35.89 -18.29
N ASP A 20 13.97 35.70 -19.10
CA ASP A 20 12.56 35.92 -18.78
C ASP A 20 11.68 34.67 -18.91
N SER A 21 12.24 33.54 -19.34
CA SER A 21 11.46 32.36 -19.66
C SER A 21 12.22 31.06 -19.39
N ILE A 22 11.47 29.97 -19.22
CA ILE A 22 11.98 28.61 -19.22
C ILE A 22 11.22 27.79 -20.26
N THR A 23 11.95 27.00 -21.03
CA THR A 23 11.38 26.02 -21.95
C THR A 23 11.60 24.63 -21.37
N ILE A 24 10.53 23.88 -21.18
CA ILE A 24 10.54 22.53 -20.63
C ILE A 24 10.25 21.56 -21.77
N ASN A 25 11.16 20.64 -22.03
CA ASN A 25 10.94 19.56 -22.98
C ASN A 25 10.38 18.34 -22.23
N PRO A 26 9.14 17.91 -22.52
CA PRO A 26 8.53 16.81 -21.82
C PRO A 26 9.32 15.52 -22.02
N VAL A 27 9.39 14.69 -20.99
CA VAL A 27 10.00 13.36 -21.04
C VAL A 27 8.95 12.30 -20.80
N PRO A 28 9.06 11.12 -21.44
CA PRO A 28 8.08 10.07 -21.27
C PRO A 28 8.09 9.49 -19.85
N ARG A 29 9.22 9.65 -19.11
CA ARG A 29 9.40 9.09 -17.76
C ARG A 29 10.30 9.98 -16.93
N LEU A 30 9.87 10.25 -15.68
CA LEU A 30 10.71 10.90 -14.69
C LEU A 30 11.69 9.89 -14.07
N LYS A 31 12.85 10.39 -13.62
CA LYS A 31 13.87 9.61 -12.89
C LYS A 31 13.68 9.79 -11.39
N SER A 32 14.16 8.82 -10.61
CA SER A 32 14.33 9.00 -9.16
C SER A 32 15.23 10.20 -8.89
N ALA A 33 14.85 11.03 -7.94
CA ALA A 33 15.57 12.26 -7.68
C ALA A 33 15.57 12.65 -6.21
N LYS A 34 16.59 13.41 -5.83
CA LYS A 34 16.68 14.15 -4.59
C LYS A 34 16.46 15.63 -4.93
N ILE A 35 15.40 16.22 -4.39
CA ILE A 35 15.02 17.61 -4.63
C ILE A 35 15.59 18.48 -3.52
N LEU A 36 16.39 19.46 -3.89
CA LEU A 36 16.90 20.50 -3.01
C LEU A 36 15.85 21.58 -2.87
N THR A 37 15.36 21.81 -1.66
CA THR A 37 14.28 22.79 -1.42
C THR A 37 14.79 24.22 -1.28
N PHE A 38 16.07 24.42 -1.01
CA PHE A 38 16.65 25.73 -0.69
C PHE A 38 15.92 26.43 0.46
N ASN A 39 15.35 25.66 1.37
CA ASN A 39 14.51 26.15 2.47
C ASN A 39 13.26 26.92 1.97
N ASP A 40 12.80 26.65 0.75
CA ASP A 40 11.58 27.21 0.17
C ASP A 40 10.47 26.15 0.17
N HIS A 41 9.44 26.40 0.99
CA HIS A 41 8.28 25.52 1.11
C HIS A 41 7.54 25.29 -0.22
N ARG A 42 7.55 26.30 -1.12
CA ARG A 42 6.91 26.18 -2.44
C ARG A 42 7.61 25.16 -3.29
N ILE A 43 8.95 25.09 -3.25
CA ILE A 43 9.73 24.08 -3.96
C ILE A 43 9.44 22.70 -3.38
N ALA A 44 9.45 22.54 -2.04
CA ALA A 44 9.12 21.28 -1.39
C ALA A 44 7.75 20.76 -1.79
N MET A 45 6.72 21.60 -1.68
CA MET A 45 5.33 21.23 -1.99
C MET A 45 5.12 20.95 -3.47
N THR A 46 5.66 21.80 -4.36
CA THR A 46 5.51 21.64 -5.82
C THR A 46 6.15 20.34 -6.30
N PHE A 47 7.40 20.07 -5.90
CA PHE A 47 8.06 18.85 -6.37
C PHE A 47 7.53 17.57 -5.73
N SER A 48 6.88 17.65 -4.57
CA SER A 48 6.17 16.49 -4.00
C SER A 48 5.12 15.92 -4.95
N MET A 49 4.51 16.78 -5.78
CA MET A 49 3.54 16.34 -6.80
C MET A 49 4.13 15.41 -7.86
N ALA A 50 5.45 15.44 -8.09
CA ALA A 50 6.11 14.51 -9.01
C ALA A 50 5.99 13.05 -8.57
N THR A 51 5.65 12.79 -7.29
CA THR A 51 5.35 11.45 -6.78
C THR A 51 4.25 10.77 -7.57
N PHE A 52 3.23 11.50 -8.01
CA PHE A 52 2.13 10.93 -8.80
C PHE A 52 2.58 10.47 -10.18
N ALA A 53 3.48 11.22 -10.82
CA ALA A 53 4.05 10.85 -12.12
C ALA A 53 5.06 9.68 -11.99
N LEU A 54 5.77 9.57 -10.87
CA LEU A 54 6.68 8.45 -10.60
C LEU A 54 5.93 7.15 -10.29
N LYS A 55 4.77 7.23 -9.63
CA LYS A 55 3.93 6.07 -9.28
C LYS A 55 3.13 5.51 -10.44
N GLY A 56 2.90 6.26 -11.50
CA GLY A 56 2.00 5.92 -12.62
C GLY A 56 2.41 4.73 -13.48
N GLU A 57 3.57 4.12 -13.26
CA GLU A 57 4.05 2.97 -14.05
C GLU A 57 4.37 1.77 -13.17
N VAL A 58 3.38 0.92 -12.97
CA VAL A 58 3.37 -0.23 -12.06
C VAL A 58 4.06 -1.49 -12.61
N ARG A 59 4.87 -1.42 -13.63
CA ARG A 59 5.54 -2.60 -14.20
C ARG A 59 7.07 -2.63 -14.14
N CYS A 60 7.71 -1.73 -13.43
CA CYS A 60 9.17 -1.78 -13.26
C CYS A 60 9.56 -2.03 -11.82
N ALA A 61 10.35 -3.07 -11.60
CA ALA A 61 10.91 -3.51 -10.32
C ALA A 61 11.93 -2.54 -9.70
N GLU A 62 11.97 -1.30 -10.15
CA GLU A 62 12.86 -0.27 -9.62
C GLU A 62 12.09 0.63 -8.68
N ASN A 63 12.50 0.64 -7.41
CA ASN A 63 12.04 1.58 -6.40
C ASN A 63 12.36 3.01 -6.85
N ARG A 64 11.46 3.64 -7.60
CA ARG A 64 11.58 5.05 -7.94
C ARG A 64 11.29 5.87 -6.71
N VAL A 65 12.29 6.54 -6.20
CA VAL A 65 12.22 7.30 -4.98
C VAL A 65 12.37 8.79 -5.30
N LEU A 66 11.40 9.57 -4.85
CA LEU A 66 11.52 11.00 -4.74
C LEU A 66 11.87 11.34 -3.29
N LYS A 67 13.03 11.98 -3.08
CA LYS A 67 13.45 12.45 -1.77
C LYS A 67 13.41 13.98 -1.75
N ILE A 68 12.59 14.55 -0.88
CA ILE A 68 12.59 15.99 -0.61
C ILE A 68 13.61 16.25 0.51
N GLU A 69 14.56 17.13 0.25
CA GLU A 69 15.52 17.56 1.27
C GLU A 69 14.94 18.70 2.09
N ASN A 70 15.18 18.69 3.40
CA ASN A 70 14.68 19.69 4.34
C ASN A 70 13.15 19.91 4.21
N PRO A 71 12.34 18.85 4.39
CA PRO A 71 10.88 18.95 4.27
C PRO A 71 10.26 19.88 5.32
N GLU A 72 10.94 20.13 6.44
CA GLU A 72 10.50 20.98 7.53
C GLU A 72 10.30 22.45 7.10
N CYS A 73 10.84 22.85 5.95
CA CYS A 73 10.65 24.20 5.42
C CYS A 73 9.17 24.55 5.16
N VAL A 74 8.27 23.53 5.05
CA VAL A 74 6.82 23.75 4.89
C VAL A 74 6.12 24.21 6.17
N GLU A 75 6.71 24.00 7.34
CA GLU A 75 6.10 24.31 8.64
C GLU A 75 5.67 25.79 8.78
N LYS A 76 6.36 26.68 8.11
CA LYS A 76 6.04 28.14 8.12
C LYS A 76 4.70 28.46 7.48
N THR A 77 4.19 27.61 6.58
CA THR A 77 3.02 27.92 5.77
C THR A 77 1.95 26.85 5.87
N PHE A 78 2.35 25.58 5.90
CA PHE A 78 1.45 24.44 6.02
C PHE A 78 2.13 23.33 6.84
N PRO A 79 2.10 23.42 8.19
CA PRO A 79 2.82 22.51 9.08
C PRO A 79 2.52 21.02 8.85
N TYR A 80 1.30 20.69 8.48
CA TYR A 80 0.84 19.30 8.27
C TYR A 80 0.87 18.87 6.81
N PHE A 81 1.55 19.60 5.91
CA PHE A 81 1.53 19.32 4.47
C PHE A 81 1.90 17.88 4.14
N PHE A 82 3.01 17.37 4.68
CA PHE A 82 3.47 16.02 4.34
C PHE A 82 2.61 14.91 4.95
N GLU A 83 1.96 15.16 6.09
CA GLU A 83 0.99 14.24 6.67
C GLU A 83 -0.25 14.13 5.77
N GLU A 84 -0.85 15.27 5.41
CA GLU A 84 -2.00 15.32 4.52
C GLU A 84 -1.67 14.82 3.11
N PHE A 85 -0.49 15.15 2.59
CA PHE A 85 -0.01 14.67 1.30
C PHE A 85 0.18 13.15 1.30
N SER A 86 0.75 12.59 2.37
CA SER A 86 0.89 11.15 2.54
C SER A 86 -0.47 10.45 2.62
N ARG A 87 -1.42 11.06 3.32
CA ARG A 87 -2.79 10.59 3.40
C ARG A 87 -3.47 10.59 2.02
N LEU A 88 -3.39 11.68 1.27
CA LEU A 88 -3.89 11.75 -0.10
C LEU A 88 -3.23 10.72 -1.02
N CYS A 89 -1.92 10.52 -0.87
CA CYS A 89 -1.20 9.50 -1.65
C CYS A 89 -1.63 8.07 -1.32
N SER A 90 -2.04 7.79 -0.09
CA SER A 90 -2.56 6.49 0.35
C SER A 90 -4.04 6.31 -0.01
N GLU A 91 -4.84 7.36 0.11
CA GLU A 91 -6.26 7.35 -0.29
C GLU A 91 -6.45 7.30 -1.82
N ALA A 92 -5.42 7.66 -2.59
CA ALA A 92 -5.45 7.60 -4.06
C ALA A 92 -5.33 6.19 -4.65
N VAL A 93 -5.14 5.16 -3.84
CA VAL A 93 -5.18 3.78 -4.33
C VAL A 93 -6.64 3.37 -4.52
N PRO A 94 -7.12 3.16 -5.75
CA PRO A 94 -8.49 2.73 -5.97
C PRO A 94 -8.70 1.34 -5.36
N VAL A 95 -9.77 1.21 -4.56
CA VAL A 95 -10.15 -0.06 -3.93
C VAL A 95 -11.53 -0.45 -4.42
N ILE A 96 -11.64 -1.67 -4.91
CA ILE A 96 -12.92 -2.30 -5.27
C ILE A 96 -13.17 -3.40 -4.24
N THR A 97 -14.28 -3.31 -3.51
CA THR A 97 -14.69 -4.35 -2.58
C THR A 97 -15.66 -5.33 -3.24
N VAL A 98 -15.48 -6.62 -2.97
CA VAL A 98 -16.36 -7.69 -3.43
C VAL A 98 -16.87 -8.42 -2.20
N ASP A 99 -18.07 -8.03 -1.76
CA ASP A 99 -18.70 -8.58 -0.58
C ASP A 99 -19.76 -9.63 -0.92
N GLY A 100 -19.94 -10.60 -0.04
CA GLY A 100 -20.96 -11.62 -0.21
C GLY A 100 -20.75 -12.87 0.67
N PRO A 101 -21.71 -13.78 0.69
CA PRO A 101 -21.63 -14.98 1.51
C PRO A 101 -20.53 -15.95 1.07
N THR A 102 -20.18 -16.89 1.93
CA THR A 102 -19.22 -17.96 1.61
C THR A 102 -19.71 -18.76 0.42
N ALA A 103 -18.80 -19.20 -0.44
CA ALA A 103 -19.06 -20.00 -1.64
C ALA A 103 -19.95 -19.33 -2.73
N SER A 104 -20.08 -17.99 -2.71
CA SER A 104 -20.85 -17.24 -3.73
C SER A 104 -20.07 -16.92 -5.01
N GLY A 105 -18.80 -17.37 -5.12
CA GLY A 105 -17.95 -17.08 -6.28
C GLY A 105 -17.20 -15.75 -6.23
N LYS A 106 -17.23 -15.03 -5.11
CA LYS A 106 -16.53 -13.75 -4.91
C LYS A 106 -15.07 -13.78 -5.37
N GLY A 107 -14.31 -14.75 -4.88
CA GLY A 107 -12.89 -14.87 -5.21
C GLY A 107 -12.63 -15.01 -6.71
N THR A 108 -13.51 -15.71 -7.44
CA THR A 108 -13.43 -15.81 -8.89
C THR A 108 -13.64 -14.45 -9.55
N ILE A 109 -14.68 -13.73 -9.11
CA ILE A 109 -14.99 -12.38 -9.63
C ILE A 109 -13.86 -11.41 -9.28
N ALA A 110 -13.40 -11.39 -8.04
CA ALA A 110 -12.30 -10.51 -7.59
C ALA A 110 -11.02 -10.75 -8.42
N ASN A 111 -10.68 -12.01 -8.67
CA ASN A 111 -9.52 -12.35 -9.50
C ASN A 111 -9.68 -11.92 -10.96
N LEU A 112 -10.88 -12.10 -11.55
CA LEU A 112 -11.16 -11.64 -12.92
C LEU A 112 -11.08 -10.13 -13.04
N VAL A 113 -11.70 -9.40 -12.10
CA VAL A 113 -11.66 -7.93 -12.06
C VAL A 113 -10.21 -7.44 -11.86
N GLY A 114 -9.50 -8.01 -10.90
CA GLY A 114 -8.10 -7.67 -10.65
C GLY A 114 -7.22 -7.90 -11.88
N LYS A 115 -7.39 -9.02 -12.57
CA LYS A 115 -6.67 -9.33 -13.82
C LYS A 115 -6.98 -8.32 -14.93
N ASN A 116 -8.25 -7.97 -15.11
CA ASN A 116 -8.67 -7.05 -16.18
C ASN A 116 -8.19 -5.62 -15.94
N LEU A 117 -8.17 -5.17 -14.68
CA LEU A 117 -7.73 -3.83 -14.29
C LEU A 117 -6.22 -3.75 -14.00
N GLY A 118 -5.54 -4.88 -13.92
CA GLY A 118 -4.16 -4.95 -13.45
C GLY A 118 -4.01 -4.63 -11.96
N PHE A 119 -5.07 -4.76 -11.17
CA PHE A 119 -5.09 -4.47 -9.73
C PHE A 119 -4.58 -5.65 -8.92
N ASN A 120 -4.04 -5.36 -7.74
CA ASN A 120 -3.73 -6.40 -6.75
C ASN A 120 -5.05 -7.02 -6.25
N VAL A 121 -5.00 -8.28 -5.85
CA VAL A 121 -6.17 -8.96 -5.28
C VAL A 121 -5.87 -9.36 -3.84
N LEU A 122 -6.75 -9.00 -2.94
CA LEU A 122 -6.75 -9.38 -1.53
C LEU A 122 -7.87 -10.38 -1.28
N ASP A 123 -7.52 -11.58 -0.83
CA ASP A 123 -8.44 -12.53 -0.20
C ASP A 123 -8.35 -12.32 1.33
N SER A 124 -9.36 -11.69 1.92
CA SER A 124 -9.38 -11.43 3.37
C SER A 124 -9.34 -12.73 4.19
N GLY A 125 -9.87 -13.82 3.67
CA GLY A 125 -9.84 -15.14 4.32
C GLY A 125 -8.43 -15.64 4.58
N VAL A 126 -7.46 -15.27 3.76
CA VAL A 126 -6.05 -15.63 3.94
C VAL A 126 -5.48 -15.02 5.22
N PHE A 127 -5.88 -13.82 5.62
CA PHE A 127 -5.43 -13.19 6.85
C PHE A 127 -5.94 -13.93 8.08
N TYR A 128 -7.23 -14.28 8.10
CA TYR A 128 -7.80 -15.05 9.20
C TYR A 128 -7.18 -16.45 9.30
N ARG A 129 -6.91 -17.10 8.17
CA ARG A 129 -6.23 -18.40 8.14
C ARG A 129 -4.77 -18.31 8.60
N SER A 130 -4.07 -17.25 8.21
CA SER A 130 -2.70 -16.99 8.68
C SER A 130 -2.66 -16.74 10.18
N LEU A 131 -3.59 -15.94 10.70
CA LEU A 131 -3.72 -15.71 12.13
C LEU A 131 -4.09 -17.00 12.88
N ALA A 132 -5.03 -17.79 12.35
CA ALA A 132 -5.38 -19.10 12.92
C ALA A 132 -4.20 -20.06 13.00
N LEU A 133 -3.34 -20.05 11.97
CA LEU A 133 -2.11 -20.86 11.97
C LEU A 133 -1.14 -20.41 13.08
N ILE A 134 -0.97 -19.09 13.27
CA ILE A 134 -0.15 -18.53 14.34
C ILE A 134 -0.75 -18.92 15.71
N THR A 135 -2.05 -18.69 15.90
CA THR A 135 -2.78 -19.05 17.14
C THR A 135 -2.54 -20.50 17.55
N ARG A 136 -2.58 -21.42 16.58
CA ARG A 136 -2.28 -22.83 16.83
C ARG A 136 -0.80 -23.10 17.09
N ARG A 137 0.12 -22.51 16.34
CA ARG A 137 1.57 -22.69 16.55
C ARG A 137 2.03 -22.22 17.93
N GLU A 138 1.41 -21.17 18.43
CA GLU A 138 1.74 -20.56 19.72
C GLU A 138 0.87 -21.10 20.86
N ASN A 139 -0.03 -22.07 20.58
CA ASN A 139 -0.95 -22.65 21.56
C ASN A 139 -1.79 -21.59 22.32
N ILE A 140 -2.22 -20.54 21.63
CA ILE A 140 -3.10 -19.52 22.21
C ILE A 140 -4.51 -20.12 22.34
N ASP A 141 -5.12 -19.95 23.52
CA ASP A 141 -6.51 -20.37 23.74
C ASP A 141 -7.46 -19.60 22.80
N LEU A 142 -8.34 -20.32 22.11
CA LEU A 142 -9.31 -19.70 21.20
C LEU A 142 -10.34 -18.81 21.91
N ALA A 143 -10.51 -18.98 23.22
CA ALA A 143 -11.32 -18.08 24.06
C ALA A 143 -10.60 -16.77 24.40
N ASP A 144 -9.26 -16.73 24.35
CA ASP A 144 -8.47 -15.53 24.60
C ASP A 144 -8.41 -14.63 23.36
N HIS A 145 -9.55 -14.00 23.07
CA HIS A 145 -9.67 -13.11 21.89
C HIS A 145 -8.74 -11.90 21.96
N LEU A 146 -8.31 -11.44 23.15
CA LEU A 146 -7.39 -10.31 23.31
C LEU A 146 -5.97 -10.68 22.91
N ALA A 147 -5.49 -11.87 23.33
CA ALA A 147 -4.20 -12.38 22.88
C ALA A 147 -4.18 -12.58 21.36
N ILE A 148 -5.25 -13.15 20.79
CA ILE A 148 -5.38 -13.33 19.34
C ILE A 148 -5.39 -11.97 18.61
N ALA A 149 -6.13 -10.98 19.12
CA ALA A 149 -6.18 -9.63 18.55
C ALA A 149 -4.81 -8.92 18.63
N SER A 150 -4.05 -9.15 19.68
CA SER A 150 -2.68 -8.64 19.80
C SER A 150 -1.78 -9.20 18.69
N ARG A 151 -1.89 -10.51 18.41
CA ARG A 151 -1.16 -11.14 17.29
C ARG A 151 -1.65 -10.67 15.93
N ALA A 152 -2.94 -10.37 15.78
CA ALA A 152 -3.50 -9.80 14.56
C ALA A 152 -2.86 -8.45 14.20
N LYS A 153 -2.64 -7.58 15.18
CA LYS A 153 -1.99 -6.25 14.98
C LYS A 153 -0.55 -6.35 14.48
N THR A 154 0.14 -7.44 14.81
CA THR A 154 1.55 -7.66 14.42
C THR A 154 1.69 -8.63 13.24
N LEU A 155 0.57 -9.03 12.63
CA LEU A 155 0.58 -9.98 11.52
C LEU A 155 1.29 -9.37 10.30
N SER A 156 2.42 -9.96 9.93
CA SER A 156 3.15 -9.61 8.71
C SER A 156 3.02 -10.74 7.69
N LEU A 157 2.03 -10.62 6.82
CA LEU A 157 1.79 -11.54 5.71
C LEU A 157 2.38 -10.95 4.43
N ARG A 158 3.22 -11.73 3.76
CA ARG A 158 3.78 -11.35 2.45
C ARG A 158 3.28 -12.30 1.38
N THR A 159 3.11 -11.79 0.17
CA THR A 159 2.74 -12.56 -1.01
C THR A 159 3.84 -12.53 -2.06
N LYS A 160 4.06 -13.65 -2.73
CA LYS A 160 4.92 -13.74 -3.92
C LYS A 160 4.24 -14.64 -4.95
N GLY A 161 3.61 -14.01 -5.94
CA GLY A 161 2.69 -14.71 -6.84
C GLY A 161 1.52 -15.31 -6.05
N SER A 162 1.29 -16.61 -6.18
CA SER A 162 0.23 -17.34 -5.45
C SER A 162 0.67 -17.92 -4.09
N ARG A 163 1.87 -17.55 -3.62
CA ARG A 163 2.42 -18.05 -2.35
C ARG A 163 2.28 -17.02 -1.24
N PHE A 164 2.09 -17.53 -0.02
CA PHE A 164 1.92 -16.75 1.21
C PHE A 164 3.04 -17.06 2.20
N PHE A 165 3.59 -16.03 2.82
CA PHE A 165 4.74 -16.14 3.72
C PHE A 165 4.46 -15.44 5.05
N LEU A 166 4.77 -16.11 6.16
CA LEU A 166 4.87 -15.55 7.50
C LEU A 166 6.35 -15.49 7.90
N GLY A 167 6.93 -14.31 7.88
CA GLY A 167 8.38 -14.19 8.01
C GLY A 167 9.10 -14.91 6.87
N PRO A 168 10.03 -15.87 7.16
CA PRO A 168 10.70 -16.68 6.15
C PRO A 168 9.86 -17.87 5.67
N ASP A 169 8.83 -18.29 6.42
CA ASP A 169 8.09 -19.53 6.21
C ASP A 169 7.09 -19.41 5.06
N ASP A 170 7.15 -20.32 4.08
CA ASP A 170 6.07 -20.53 3.13
C ASP A 170 4.92 -21.28 3.82
N VAL A 171 3.80 -20.60 4.01
CA VAL A 171 2.61 -21.12 4.69
C VAL A 171 1.47 -21.46 3.73
N THR A 172 1.72 -21.39 2.44
CA THR A 172 0.70 -21.54 1.38
C THR A 172 -0.17 -22.77 1.53
N MET A 173 0.44 -23.92 1.81
CA MET A 173 -0.31 -25.16 2.02
C MET A 173 -0.93 -25.24 3.41
N ALA A 174 -0.21 -24.78 4.43
CA ALA A 174 -0.67 -24.85 5.82
C ALA A 174 -1.97 -24.05 6.05
N ILE A 175 -2.08 -22.86 5.44
CA ILE A 175 -3.29 -22.02 5.58
C ILE A 175 -4.51 -22.59 4.80
N ARG A 176 -4.31 -23.55 3.91
CA ARG A 176 -5.39 -24.22 3.17
C ARG A 176 -5.98 -25.41 3.92
N ASP A 177 -5.32 -25.87 4.97
CA ASP A 177 -5.81 -26.98 5.82
C ASP A 177 -7.22 -26.65 6.35
N GLU A 178 -8.11 -27.66 6.31
CA GLU A 178 -9.50 -27.51 6.76
C GLU A 178 -9.58 -27.14 8.24
N LYS A 179 -8.73 -27.75 9.08
CA LYS A 179 -8.68 -27.47 10.52
C LYS A 179 -8.30 -26.00 10.80
N ILE A 180 -7.39 -25.42 9.97
CA ILE A 180 -7.07 -24.01 10.03
C ILE A 180 -8.26 -23.15 9.60
N GLY A 181 -9.01 -23.59 8.58
CA GLY A 181 -10.22 -22.93 8.15
C GLY A 181 -11.31 -22.86 9.24
N LEU A 182 -11.49 -23.93 10.02
CA LEU A 182 -12.41 -23.95 11.13
C LEU A 182 -12.02 -22.97 12.24
N VAL A 183 -10.74 -22.96 12.63
CA VAL A 183 -10.21 -22.00 13.61
C VAL A 183 -10.35 -20.57 13.08
N ALA A 184 -10.02 -20.31 11.83
CA ALA A 184 -10.18 -18.99 11.21
C ALA A 184 -11.63 -18.50 11.30
N SER A 185 -12.60 -19.37 11.05
CA SER A 185 -14.02 -19.03 11.15
C SER A 185 -14.46 -18.76 12.60
N GLN A 186 -13.83 -19.40 13.59
CA GLN A 186 -14.11 -19.15 14.99
C GLN A 186 -13.56 -17.79 15.42
N ILE A 187 -12.31 -17.50 15.14
CA ILE A 187 -11.66 -16.26 15.57
C ILE A 187 -12.19 -15.02 14.81
N ALA A 188 -12.70 -15.18 13.60
CA ALA A 188 -13.29 -14.09 12.82
C ALA A 188 -14.57 -13.50 13.45
N LYS A 189 -15.18 -14.20 14.41
CA LYS A 189 -16.36 -13.71 15.14
C LYS A 189 -16.02 -12.59 16.12
N TYR A 190 -14.78 -12.55 16.58
CA TYR A 190 -14.33 -11.57 17.58
C TYR A 190 -14.06 -10.21 16.90
N GLU A 191 -14.73 -9.18 17.42
CA GLU A 191 -14.59 -7.82 16.88
C GLU A 191 -13.15 -7.29 17.01
N ASP A 192 -12.50 -7.55 18.15
CA ASP A 192 -11.12 -7.12 18.41
C ASP A 192 -10.13 -7.74 17.42
N VAL A 193 -10.36 -9.00 17.03
CA VAL A 193 -9.55 -9.69 16.03
C VAL A 193 -9.72 -9.04 14.64
N ARG A 194 -10.98 -8.73 14.28
CA ARG A 194 -11.26 -8.03 13.01
C ARG A 194 -10.56 -6.66 12.97
N LYS A 195 -10.71 -5.87 14.05
CA LYS A 195 -10.02 -4.58 14.19
C LYS A 195 -8.49 -4.72 14.12
N GLY A 196 -7.94 -5.77 14.72
CA GLY A 196 -6.50 -6.05 14.68
C GLY A 196 -5.97 -6.31 13.27
N LEU A 197 -6.76 -6.93 12.39
CA LEU A 197 -6.35 -7.27 11.03
C LEU A 197 -6.48 -6.11 10.04
N ILE A 198 -7.25 -5.06 10.36
CA ILE A 198 -7.52 -3.94 9.43
C ILE A 198 -6.24 -3.32 8.88
N MET A 199 -5.24 -3.07 9.73
CA MET A 199 -3.99 -2.46 9.27
C MET A 199 -3.24 -3.37 8.31
N ALA A 200 -3.12 -4.66 8.64
CA ALA A 200 -2.47 -5.63 7.77
C ALA A 200 -3.18 -5.77 6.41
N GLN A 201 -4.50 -5.67 6.38
CA GLN A 201 -5.29 -5.69 5.14
C GLN A 201 -5.10 -4.39 4.34
N ARG A 202 -5.11 -3.22 5.00
CA ARG A 202 -4.89 -1.92 4.35
C ARG A 202 -3.51 -1.78 3.72
N ASP A 203 -2.50 -2.41 4.28
CA ASP A 203 -1.14 -2.42 3.72
C ASP A 203 -1.06 -3.10 2.34
N PHE A 204 -2.08 -3.86 1.96
CA PHE A 204 -2.21 -4.42 0.60
C PHE A 204 -2.73 -3.42 -0.42
N ALA A 205 -3.31 -2.30 0.01
CA ALA A 205 -3.74 -1.24 -0.88
C ALA A 205 -2.51 -0.53 -1.48
N ARG A 206 -2.11 -0.96 -2.66
CA ARG A 206 -0.97 -0.43 -3.42
C ARG A 206 -1.38 -0.18 -4.86
N LEU A 207 -0.75 0.81 -5.47
CA LEU A 207 -0.97 1.06 -6.90
C LEU A 207 -0.67 -0.20 -7.73
N PRO A 208 -1.40 -0.40 -8.84
CA PRO A 208 -2.38 0.48 -9.46
C PRO A 208 -3.75 0.49 -8.80
N GLY A 209 -4.02 -0.46 -7.92
CA GLY A 209 -5.28 -0.57 -7.21
C GLY A 209 -5.40 -1.89 -6.46
N LEU A 210 -6.48 -2.06 -5.72
CA LEU A 210 -6.79 -3.25 -4.95
C LEU A 210 -8.21 -3.72 -5.26
N VAL A 211 -8.37 -5.02 -5.47
CA VAL A 211 -9.69 -5.70 -5.38
C VAL A 211 -9.67 -6.53 -4.10
N ALA A 212 -10.52 -6.17 -3.15
CA ALA A 212 -10.61 -6.83 -1.85
C ALA A 212 -11.83 -7.74 -1.79
N ASP A 213 -11.60 -9.05 -1.63
CA ASP A 213 -12.62 -10.08 -1.47
C ASP A 213 -12.81 -10.42 0.00
N GLY A 214 -14.05 -10.35 0.49
CA GLY A 214 -14.32 -10.72 1.87
C GLY A 214 -15.75 -10.53 2.35
N ARG A 215 -15.85 -10.15 3.62
CA ARG A 215 -17.06 -9.67 4.27
C ARG A 215 -16.76 -8.33 4.91
N ASP A 216 -17.67 -7.39 4.80
CA ASP A 216 -17.55 -6.07 5.41
C ASP A 216 -16.23 -5.39 5.01
N MET A 217 -15.91 -5.44 3.70
CA MET A 217 -14.67 -4.88 3.15
C MET A 217 -14.82 -3.41 2.74
N GLY A 218 -16.06 -2.90 2.68
CA GLY A 218 -16.40 -1.53 2.32
C GLY A 218 -16.26 -0.51 3.44
#